data_9361b162d9c373ca8544e97b8bfd1678
#
_entry.id   9361b162d9c373ca8544e97b8bfd1678
#
_cell.length_a   1.000
_cell.length_b   1.000
_cell.length_c   1.000
_cell.angle_alpha   90.00
_cell.angle_beta   90.00
_cell.angle_gamma   90.00
#
_symmetry.space_group_name_H-M   'P 1'
#
loop_
_entity.id
_entity.type
_entity.pdbx_description
1 polymer ?
#
loop_
_entity_poly.entity_id
_entity_poly.type
_entity_poly.pdbx_seq_one_letter_code
_entity_poly.pdbx_strand_id
1 'polypeptide(L)'
;DNFIHGWVHKREHEIECYSTQDKKVVLVTSYTFDKNDEMYSYFPVDFKISYTFTLSENGLLQEIYLTNNSDKALPVSICTHTCLNAPMCDGGREESMRMCVPIIEKCELDKRCLPTEKLLPLKKKDLEYKEGTKMPTLNNISNDMYTAGMNKLDGKDFHGSYVVDTDNGHKVCNEVSKEFKFWNMWNDKGNKGYFCPEPMTAMINSPNLSLPNEVSGYE
;
A
#
# COMPACT_ATOMS: atom_id res chain seq x y z
N ASP A 1 19.63 0.67 -13.75
CA ASP A 1 18.65 -0.26 -13.17
C ASP A 1 17.73 0.52 -12.24
N ASN A 2 16.43 0.23 -12.28
CA ASN A 2 15.46 0.89 -11.43
C ASN A 2 15.44 0.24 -10.04
N PHE A 3 15.26 1.06 -9.01
CA PHE A 3 15.07 0.57 -7.65
C PHE A 3 13.61 0.15 -7.46
N ILE A 4 13.37 -1.15 -7.40
CA ILE A 4 12.07 -1.68 -7.00
C ILE A 4 11.84 -1.30 -5.54
N HIS A 5 10.69 -0.69 -5.21
CA HIS A 5 10.32 -0.21 -3.88
C HIS A 5 11.16 0.97 -3.34
N GLY A 6 11.93 1.65 -4.20
CA GLY A 6 12.84 2.70 -3.74
C GLY A 6 14.01 2.15 -2.91
N TRP A 7 14.62 2.96 -2.06
CA TRP A 7 15.78 2.58 -1.25
C TRP A 7 15.63 2.80 0.25
N VAL A 8 14.69 3.64 0.67
CA VAL A 8 14.49 4.02 2.09
C VAL A 8 14.18 2.80 2.97
N HIS A 9 13.45 1.79 2.44
CA HIS A 9 13.12 0.56 3.15
C HIS A 9 14.34 -0.31 3.51
N LYS A 10 15.52 -0.03 2.93
CA LYS A 10 16.78 -0.74 3.20
C LYS A 10 17.69 0.03 4.15
N ARG A 11 17.26 1.19 4.62
CA ARG A 11 18.03 2.02 5.54
C ARG A 11 17.72 1.66 6.99
N GLU A 12 18.71 1.77 7.84
CA GLU A 12 18.52 1.71 9.29
C GLU A 12 17.82 3.00 9.75
N HIS A 13 16.77 2.85 10.53
CA HIS A 13 16.05 3.96 11.10
C HIS A 13 16.44 4.14 12.57
N GLU A 14 16.61 5.37 12.97
CA GLU A 14 16.84 5.72 14.37
C GLU A 14 15.52 5.64 15.15
N ILE A 15 15.57 5.13 16.38
CA ILE A 15 14.44 5.21 17.32
C ILE A 15 14.51 6.59 18.00
N GLU A 16 13.56 7.46 17.67
CA GLU A 16 13.48 8.78 18.29
C GLU A 16 12.88 8.72 19.70
N CYS A 17 11.78 7.99 19.85
CA CYS A 17 11.18 7.76 21.15
C CYS A 17 10.26 6.52 21.13
N TYR A 18 9.94 6.04 22.32
CA TYR A 18 8.88 5.07 22.55
C TYR A 18 8.21 5.32 23.89
N SER A 19 6.93 4.95 24.01
CA SER A 19 6.17 5.05 25.26
C SER A 19 5.14 3.94 25.37
N THR A 20 4.78 3.64 26.63
CA THR A 20 3.70 2.70 26.97
C THR A 20 2.80 3.38 28.00
N GLN A 21 1.70 3.96 27.55
CA GLN A 21 0.74 4.67 28.42
C GLN A 21 -0.69 4.41 27.92
N ASP A 22 -1.64 4.42 28.83
CA ASP A 22 -3.07 4.36 28.53
C ASP A 22 -3.46 3.19 27.60
N LYS A 23 -2.90 2.01 27.82
CA LYS A 23 -3.11 0.81 26.98
C LYS A 23 -2.67 0.99 25.52
N LYS A 24 -1.77 1.92 25.27
CA LYS A 24 -1.15 2.13 23.97
C LYS A 24 0.37 1.96 24.06
N VAL A 25 0.93 1.45 22.98
CA VAL A 25 2.38 1.45 22.74
C VAL A 25 2.63 2.36 21.55
N VAL A 26 3.48 3.35 21.73
CA VAL A 26 3.90 4.26 20.66
C VAL A 26 5.37 4.06 20.38
N LEU A 27 5.74 3.95 19.13
CA LEU A 27 7.13 3.92 18.66
C LEU A 27 7.27 4.95 17.55
N VAL A 28 8.27 5.81 17.67
CA VAL A 28 8.64 6.77 16.61
C VAL A 28 10.03 6.43 16.10
N THR A 29 10.14 6.23 14.80
CA THR A 29 11.41 6.01 14.11
C THR A 29 11.59 7.01 12.98
N SER A 30 12.83 7.32 12.62
CA SER A 30 13.10 8.19 11.48
C SER A 30 14.38 7.83 10.74
N TYR A 31 14.46 8.33 9.52
CA TYR A 31 15.64 8.30 8.68
C TYR A 31 15.84 9.66 8.02
N THR A 32 17.06 10.19 8.10
CA THR A 32 17.45 11.43 7.42
C THR A 32 18.25 11.08 6.18
N PHE A 33 17.76 11.52 5.03
CA PHE A 33 18.45 11.38 3.76
C PHE A 33 19.12 12.70 3.40
N ASP A 34 20.43 12.66 3.26
CA ASP A 34 21.27 13.80 2.92
C ASP A 34 22.47 13.38 2.06
N LYS A 35 23.40 14.31 1.85
CA LYS A 35 24.62 14.11 1.05
C LYS A 35 25.53 12.94 1.49
N ASN A 36 25.31 12.37 2.66
CA ASN A 36 26.08 11.23 3.16
C ASN A 36 25.50 9.89 2.69
N ASP A 37 24.26 9.86 2.17
CA ASP A 37 23.69 8.64 1.59
C ASP A 37 24.30 8.34 0.21
N GLU A 38 24.60 7.08 -0.05
CA GLU A 38 25.15 6.60 -1.33
C GLU A 38 24.26 6.90 -2.54
N MET A 39 22.93 7.05 -2.30
CA MET A 39 21.94 7.34 -3.34
C MET A 39 21.80 8.84 -3.62
N TYR A 40 22.46 9.71 -2.84
CA TYR A 40 22.27 11.15 -2.95
C TYR A 40 22.62 11.71 -4.33
N SER A 41 23.62 11.14 -5.00
CA SER A 41 23.99 11.56 -6.38
C SER A 41 22.88 11.33 -7.41
N TYR A 42 21.95 10.38 -7.14
CA TYR A 42 20.81 10.08 -8.00
C TYR A 42 19.56 10.85 -7.61
N PHE A 43 19.47 11.27 -6.35
CA PHE A 43 18.33 12.00 -5.81
C PHE A 43 18.81 13.10 -4.86
N PRO A 44 19.32 14.23 -5.37
CA PRO A 44 19.98 15.27 -4.57
C PRO A 44 18.96 16.23 -3.91
N VAL A 45 18.10 15.69 -3.05
CA VAL A 45 17.06 16.42 -2.29
C VAL A 45 17.09 15.92 -0.85
N ASP A 46 17.45 16.80 0.08
CA ASP A 46 17.49 16.45 1.50
C ASP A 46 16.08 16.30 2.06
N PHE A 47 15.83 15.22 2.77
CA PHE A 47 14.55 15.00 3.46
C PHE A 47 14.70 14.16 4.72
N LYS A 48 13.69 14.21 5.57
CA LYS A 48 13.52 13.29 6.69
C LYS A 48 12.21 12.55 6.52
N ILE A 49 12.23 11.23 6.70
CA ILE A 49 11.02 10.41 6.83
C ILE A 49 10.91 9.92 8.27
N SER A 50 9.73 10.06 8.85
CA SER A 50 9.44 9.57 10.19
C SER A 50 8.21 8.69 10.17
N TYR A 51 8.24 7.62 10.95
CA TYR A 51 7.12 6.71 11.14
C TYR A 51 6.70 6.73 12.61
N THR A 52 5.43 6.98 12.85
CA THR A 52 4.82 6.79 14.16
C THR A 52 3.92 5.56 14.12
N PHE A 53 4.24 4.57 14.93
CA PHE A 53 3.42 3.37 15.11
C PHE A 53 2.71 3.47 16.47
N THR A 54 1.39 3.39 16.45
CA THR A 54 0.56 3.36 17.67
C THR A 54 -0.24 2.05 17.70
N LEU A 55 0.16 1.14 18.57
CA LEU A 55 -0.58 -0.11 18.84
C LEU A 55 -1.54 0.10 20.00
N SER A 56 -2.79 -0.28 19.84
CA SER A 56 -3.84 -0.22 20.86
C SER A 56 -4.80 -1.41 20.72
N GLU A 57 -5.83 -1.46 21.56
CA GLU A 57 -6.92 -2.44 21.43
C GLU A 57 -7.72 -2.30 20.10
N ASN A 58 -7.64 -1.15 19.45
CA ASN A 58 -8.31 -0.89 18.16
C ASN A 58 -7.47 -1.29 16.94
N GLY A 59 -6.23 -1.72 17.15
CA GLY A 59 -5.30 -2.13 16.07
C GLY A 59 -4.03 -1.31 16.06
N LEU A 60 -3.34 -1.34 14.91
CA LEU A 60 -2.09 -0.64 14.64
C LEU A 60 -2.35 0.55 13.71
N LEU A 61 -2.08 1.76 14.19
CA LEU A 61 -2.00 2.97 13.36
C LEU A 61 -0.55 3.20 12.96
N GLN A 62 -0.29 3.38 11.67
CA GLN A 62 0.99 3.83 11.13
C GLN A 62 0.80 5.20 10.49
N GLU A 63 1.53 6.19 10.96
CA GLU A 63 1.57 7.53 10.39
C GLU A 63 2.95 7.76 9.76
N ILE A 64 2.97 8.30 8.54
CA ILE A 64 4.18 8.56 7.77
C ILE A 64 4.29 10.06 7.56
N TYR A 65 5.40 10.63 8.00
CA TYR A 65 5.70 12.06 7.87
C TYR A 65 6.95 12.25 7.02
N LEU A 66 6.82 13.09 5.99
CA LEU A 66 7.93 13.53 5.16
C LEU A 66 8.21 15.01 5.41
N THR A 67 9.44 15.33 5.74
CA THR A 67 9.90 16.70 5.90
C THR A 67 10.92 17.00 4.80
N ASN A 68 10.62 17.97 3.95
CA ASN A 68 11.56 18.48 2.98
C ASN A 68 12.58 19.40 3.67
N ASN A 69 13.84 19.00 3.68
CA ASN A 69 14.96 19.74 4.29
C ASN A 69 15.81 20.50 3.25
N SER A 70 15.36 20.56 2.01
CA SER A 70 16.05 21.23 0.91
C SER A 70 15.26 22.44 0.39
N ASP A 71 15.88 23.23 -0.46
CA ASP A 71 15.25 24.32 -1.22
C ASP A 71 14.57 23.84 -2.52
N LYS A 72 14.67 22.56 -2.83
CA LYS A 72 14.08 21.93 -4.01
C LYS A 72 12.75 21.26 -3.68
N ALA A 73 11.89 21.09 -4.67
CA ALA A 73 10.70 20.27 -4.52
C ALA A 73 11.11 18.81 -4.17
N LEU A 74 10.43 18.22 -3.21
CA LEU A 74 10.58 16.82 -2.84
C LEU A 74 9.49 15.99 -3.54
N PRO A 75 9.83 15.21 -4.55
CA PRO A 75 8.87 14.30 -5.18
C PRO A 75 8.42 13.20 -4.19
N VAL A 76 7.12 13.02 -4.03
CA VAL A 76 6.56 12.06 -3.06
C VAL A 76 5.75 10.99 -3.76
N SER A 77 6.06 9.73 -3.46
CA SER A 77 5.26 8.56 -3.79
C SER A 77 5.45 7.50 -2.71
N ILE A 78 4.38 7.15 -2.02
CA ILE A 78 4.39 6.19 -0.92
C ILE A 78 3.56 4.98 -1.30
N CYS A 79 4.11 3.80 -1.04
CA CYS A 79 3.42 2.52 -1.12
C CYS A 79 3.66 1.74 0.17
N THR A 80 2.63 1.10 0.70
CA THR A 80 2.78 0.11 1.77
C THR A 80 2.54 -1.28 1.21
N HIS A 81 3.53 -2.16 1.35
CA HIS A 81 3.46 -3.53 0.82
C HIS A 81 2.73 -4.46 1.80
N THR A 82 1.46 -4.19 2.02
CA THR A 82 0.62 -4.95 2.95
C THR A 82 0.33 -6.33 2.38
N CYS A 83 0.69 -7.38 3.11
CA CYS A 83 0.40 -8.76 2.76
C CYS A 83 -0.60 -9.36 3.75
N LEU A 84 -1.62 -10.03 3.24
CA LEU A 84 -2.67 -10.68 4.01
C LEU A 84 -2.61 -12.19 3.79
N ASN A 85 -2.43 -12.95 4.87
CA ASN A 85 -2.36 -14.41 4.81
C ASN A 85 -3.76 -15.03 4.63
N ALA A 86 -3.79 -16.17 3.96
CA ALA A 86 -4.96 -17.02 3.89
C ALA A 86 -4.54 -18.49 4.14
N PRO A 87 -4.96 -19.10 5.27
CA PRO A 87 -5.82 -18.51 6.30
C PRO A 87 -5.12 -17.43 7.14
N MET A 88 -5.91 -16.57 7.83
CA MET A 88 -5.38 -15.51 8.69
C MET A 88 -4.78 -16.03 10.01
N CYS A 89 -5.19 -17.19 10.45
CA CYS A 89 -4.74 -17.79 11.71
C CYS A 89 -4.59 -19.31 11.59
N ASP A 90 -3.83 -19.88 12.49
CA ASP A 90 -3.65 -21.34 12.58
C ASP A 90 -4.99 -22.06 12.75
N GLY A 91 -5.17 -23.15 12.02
CA GLY A 91 -6.42 -23.93 12.02
C GLY A 91 -7.56 -23.33 11.20
N GLY A 92 -7.37 -22.14 10.61
CA GLY A 92 -8.31 -21.58 9.66
C GLY A 92 -8.28 -22.26 8.29
N ARG A 93 -9.24 -21.92 7.43
CA ARG A 93 -9.32 -22.44 6.05
C ARG A 93 -9.21 -21.29 5.06
N GLU A 94 -8.42 -21.48 4.01
CA GLU A 94 -8.30 -20.48 2.93
C GLU A 94 -9.64 -20.24 2.22
N GLU A 95 -10.43 -21.29 2.04
CA GLU A 95 -11.72 -21.24 1.35
C GLU A 95 -12.77 -20.36 2.05
N SER A 96 -12.62 -20.13 3.37
CA SER A 96 -13.48 -19.25 4.14
C SER A 96 -13.11 -17.76 4.02
N MET A 97 -11.90 -17.47 3.54
CA MET A 97 -11.44 -16.09 3.41
C MET A 97 -12.15 -15.35 2.28
N ARG A 98 -12.63 -14.15 2.58
CA ARG A 98 -13.21 -13.23 1.61
C ARG A 98 -12.50 -11.90 1.70
N MET A 99 -12.05 -11.40 0.56
CA MET A 99 -11.34 -10.14 0.44
C MET A 99 -12.15 -9.12 -0.35
N CYS A 100 -12.09 -7.88 0.06
CA CYS A 100 -12.64 -6.76 -0.70
C CYS A 100 -11.59 -5.64 -0.80
N VAL A 101 -11.33 -5.19 -2.02
CA VAL A 101 -10.46 -4.06 -2.34
C VAL A 101 -11.25 -3.05 -3.15
N PRO A 102 -11.34 -1.78 -2.74
CA PRO A 102 -12.19 -0.78 -3.38
C PRO A 102 -11.52 -0.21 -4.63
N ILE A 103 -11.72 -0.87 -5.75
CA ILE A 103 -11.19 -0.46 -7.06
C ILE A 103 -12.26 0.18 -7.94
N ILE A 104 -11.87 1.13 -8.82
CA ILE A 104 -12.78 1.83 -9.75
C ILE A 104 -12.44 1.52 -11.19
N GLU A 105 -11.19 1.74 -11.61
CA GLU A 105 -10.72 1.53 -12.97
C GLU A 105 -9.39 0.78 -12.95
N LYS A 106 -9.11 0.03 -14.00
CA LYS A 106 -7.83 -0.65 -14.16
C LYS A 106 -6.84 0.24 -14.91
N CYS A 107 -5.65 0.43 -14.35
CA CYS A 107 -4.56 1.06 -15.07
C CYS A 107 -4.01 0.06 -16.13
N GLU A 108 -3.97 0.47 -17.39
CA GLU A 108 -3.32 -0.36 -18.42
C GLU A 108 -1.81 -0.34 -18.20
N LEU A 109 -1.20 -1.52 -18.17
CA LEU A 109 0.25 -1.68 -18.01
C LEU A 109 0.86 -2.25 -19.29
N ASP A 110 2.06 -1.79 -19.61
CA ASP A 110 2.87 -2.35 -20.70
C ASP A 110 3.55 -3.68 -20.29
N LYS A 111 4.36 -4.24 -21.18
CA LYS A 111 5.10 -5.50 -20.93
C LYS A 111 6.13 -5.41 -19.79
N ARG A 112 6.48 -4.21 -19.37
CA ARG A 112 7.39 -3.92 -18.27
C ARG A 112 6.65 -3.65 -16.97
N CYS A 113 5.32 -3.83 -16.94
CA CYS A 113 4.43 -3.47 -15.85
C CYS A 113 4.42 -1.96 -15.53
N LEU A 114 4.65 -1.10 -16.53
CA LEU A 114 4.57 0.35 -16.39
C LEU A 114 3.24 0.85 -16.95
N PRO A 115 2.58 1.84 -16.31
CA PRO A 115 1.36 2.44 -16.81
C PRO A 115 1.52 3.04 -18.21
N THR A 116 0.53 2.79 -19.08
CA THR A 116 0.44 3.34 -20.45
C THR A 116 -0.38 4.64 -20.50
N GLU A 117 -0.72 5.21 -19.33
CA GLU A 117 -1.55 6.40 -19.18
C GLU A 117 -3.05 6.19 -19.49
N LYS A 118 -3.48 4.95 -19.76
CA LYS A 118 -4.88 4.63 -20.01
C LYS A 118 -5.53 3.99 -18.79
N LEU A 119 -6.72 4.49 -18.47
CA LEU A 119 -7.64 3.87 -17.51
C LEU A 119 -8.69 3.07 -18.28
N LEU A 120 -8.89 1.83 -17.86
CA LEU A 120 -9.79 0.88 -18.50
C LEU A 120 -10.95 0.52 -17.56
N PRO A 121 -12.15 0.30 -18.08
CA PRO A 121 -13.25 -0.20 -17.28
C PRO A 121 -12.92 -1.57 -16.69
N LEU A 122 -13.42 -1.84 -15.49
CA LEU A 122 -13.25 -3.13 -14.82
C LEU A 122 -13.91 -4.24 -15.64
N LYS A 123 -13.22 -5.36 -15.81
CA LYS A 123 -13.76 -6.59 -16.38
C LYS A 123 -14.36 -7.44 -15.27
N LYS A 124 -15.14 -8.48 -15.63
CA LYS A 124 -15.77 -9.38 -14.69
C LYS A 124 -14.81 -9.91 -13.60
N LYS A 125 -13.61 -10.32 -13.99
CA LYS A 125 -12.58 -10.80 -13.07
C LYS A 125 -12.07 -9.73 -12.10
N ASP A 126 -12.07 -8.46 -12.52
CA ASP A 126 -11.61 -7.35 -11.68
C ASP A 126 -12.70 -7.00 -10.64
N LEU A 127 -13.98 -7.12 -11.01
CA LEU A 127 -15.10 -6.90 -10.10
C LEU A 127 -15.10 -7.86 -8.90
N GLU A 128 -14.54 -9.04 -9.07
CA GLU A 128 -14.37 -10.00 -7.97
C GLU A 128 -13.62 -9.37 -6.78
N TYR A 129 -12.60 -8.54 -6.99
CA TYR A 129 -11.91 -7.84 -5.91
C TYR A 129 -12.81 -6.88 -5.12
N LYS A 130 -13.79 -6.28 -5.79
CA LYS A 130 -14.69 -5.29 -5.21
C LYS A 130 -15.86 -5.92 -4.46
N GLU A 131 -16.28 -7.10 -4.85
CA GLU A 131 -17.52 -7.75 -4.39
C GLU A 131 -17.32 -8.70 -3.20
N GLY A 132 -16.11 -8.80 -2.65
CA GLY A 132 -15.81 -9.72 -1.55
C GLY A 132 -15.59 -11.15 -2.02
N THR A 133 -14.65 -11.35 -2.90
CA THR A 133 -14.27 -12.64 -3.49
C THR A 133 -13.38 -13.48 -2.56
N LYS A 134 -13.23 -14.75 -2.90
CA LYS A 134 -12.16 -15.59 -2.33
C LYS A 134 -10.80 -14.94 -2.57
N MET A 135 -9.89 -15.09 -1.62
CA MET A 135 -8.53 -14.57 -1.81
C MET A 135 -7.85 -15.27 -2.98
N PRO A 136 -7.24 -14.52 -3.91
CA PRO A 136 -6.62 -15.08 -5.10
C PRO A 136 -5.19 -15.56 -4.83
N THR A 137 -5.02 -16.43 -3.85
CA THR A 137 -3.71 -16.94 -3.41
C THR A 137 -3.10 -17.96 -4.36
N LEU A 138 -3.92 -18.58 -5.23
CA LEU A 138 -3.47 -19.59 -6.19
C LEU A 138 -3.29 -19.05 -7.62
N ASN A 139 -3.85 -17.91 -7.93
CA ASN A 139 -3.72 -17.29 -9.24
C ASN A 139 -2.45 -16.46 -9.32
N ASN A 140 -1.74 -16.56 -10.43
CA ASN A 140 -0.59 -15.68 -10.67
C ASN A 140 -1.08 -14.25 -10.91
N ILE A 141 -0.86 -13.38 -9.94
CA ILE A 141 -1.16 -11.95 -10.01
C ILE A 141 0.15 -11.18 -9.83
N SER A 142 0.48 -10.41 -10.84
CA SER A 142 1.73 -9.65 -10.87
C SER A 142 1.44 -8.24 -11.33
N ASN A 143 1.46 -7.31 -10.39
CA ASN A 143 1.33 -5.87 -10.63
C ASN A 143 0.06 -5.47 -11.40
N ASP A 144 -1.10 -6.00 -11.05
CA ASP A 144 -2.38 -5.48 -11.54
C ASP A 144 -2.69 -4.18 -10.76
N MET A 145 -2.69 -3.04 -11.45
CA MET A 145 -2.86 -1.73 -10.84
C MET A 145 -4.25 -1.14 -11.12
N TYR A 146 -4.84 -0.51 -10.10
CA TYR A 146 -6.19 0.07 -10.15
C TYR A 146 -6.25 1.42 -9.44
N THR A 147 -7.19 2.28 -9.85
CA THR A 147 -7.57 3.47 -9.08
C THR A 147 -8.41 3.07 -7.87
N ALA A 148 -8.18 3.75 -6.74
CA ALA A 148 -8.87 3.46 -5.49
C ALA A 148 -10.26 4.09 -5.43
N GLY A 149 -11.18 3.41 -4.77
CA GLY A 149 -12.52 3.87 -4.43
C GLY A 149 -12.80 3.79 -2.95
N MET A 150 -14.05 3.97 -2.59
CA MET A 150 -14.54 3.75 -1.23
C MET A 150 -15.07 2.33 -1.07
N ASN A 151 -14.84 1.76 0.09
CA ASN A 151 -15.39 0.48 0.50
C ASN A 151 -16.53 0.68 1.50
N LYS A 152 -17.28 -0.37 1.76
CA LYS A 152 -18.32 -0.40 2.78
C LYS A 152 -18.17 -1.65 3.64
N LEU A 153 -18.06 -1.47 4.94
CA LEU A 153 -17.99 -2.55 5.91
C LEU A 153 -18.94 -2.25 7.08
N ASP A 154 -19.81 -3.20 7.42
CA ASP A 154 -20.79 -3.07 8.50
C ASP A 154 -21.64 -1.78 8.38
N GLY A 155 -21.96 -1.37 7.14
CA GLY A 155 -22.79 -0.20 6.82
C GLY A 155 -22.05 1.14 6.86
N LYS A 156 -20.78 1.16 7.20
CA LYS A 156 -19.94 2.37 7.22
C LYS A 156 -19.03 2.42 6.01
N ASP A 157 -18.93 3.58 5.40
CA ASP A 157 -17.95 3.83 4.34
C ASP A 157 -16.56 3.98 4.94
N PHE A 158 -15.55 3.40 4.32
CA PHE A 158 -14.15 3.58 4.67
C PHE A 158 -13.24 3.46 3.45
N HIS A 159 -12.08 4.10 3.51
CA HIS A 159 -11.09 4.03 2.45
C HIS A 159 -10.05 2.98 2.81
N GLY A 160 -10.16 1.78 2.22
CA GLY A 160 -9.28 0.68 2.59
C GLY A 160 -9.76 -0.67 2.08
N SER A 161 -8.94 -1.70 2.26
CA SER A 161 -9.25 -3.10 1.97
C SER A 161 -9.55 -3.87 3.25
N TYR A 162 -10.26 -5.00 3.12
CA TYR A 162 -10.46 -5.91 4.24
C TYR A 162 -10.50 -7.37 3.79
N VAL A 163 -10.21 -8.24 4.76
CA VAL A 163 -10.42 -9.68 4.66
C VAL A 163 -11.30 -10.13 5.82
N VAL A 164 -12.24 -11.02 5.54
CA VAL A 164 -13.12 -11.65 6.53
C VAL A 164 -12.97 -13.15 6.44
N ASP A 165 -12.79 -13.81 7.57
CA ASP A 165 -12.99 -15.25 7.70
C ASP A 165 -14.48 -15.52 7.97
N THR A 166 -15.16 -16.12 7.00
CA THR A 166 -16.60 -16.39 7.10
C THR A 166 -16.97 -17.54 8.05
N ASP A 167 -15.98 -18.34 8.48
CA ASP A 167 -16.22 -19.42 9.43
C ASP A 167 -16.38 -18.92 10.87
N ASN A 168 -15.64 -17.85 11.23
CA ASN A 168 -15.63 -17.32 12.60
C ASN A 168 -15.93 -15.83 12.70
N GLY A 169 -16.03 -15.12 11.55
CA GLY A 169 -16.32 -13.69 11.50
C GLY A 169 -15.14 -12.78 11.84
N HIS A 170 -13.93 -13.30 12.00
CA HIS A 170 -12.74 -12.49 12.20
C HIS A 170 -12.47 -11.62 10.98
N LYS A 171 -12.06 -10.38 11.22
CA LYS A 171 -11.78 -9.39 10.17
C LYS A 171 -10.43 -8.75 10.37
N VAL A 172 -9.73 -8.51 9.27
CA VAL A 172 -8.56 -7.62 9.18
C VAL A 172 -8.90 -6.51 8.21
N CYS A 173 -8.86 -5.26 8.69
CA CYS A 173 -9.09 -4.06 7.89
C CYS A 173 -7.78 -3.30 7.71
N ASN A 174 -7.48 -2.93 6.48
CA ASN A 174 -6.37 -2.04 6.15
C ASN A 174 -6.98 -0.72 5.67
N GLU A 175 -7.29 0.16 6.63
CA GLU A 175 -7.79 1.51 6.35
C GLU A 175 -6.62 2.43 6.03
N VAL A 176 -6.75 3.22 4.99
CA VAL A 176 -5.73 4.14 4.52
C VAL A 176 -6.30 5.54 4.33
N SER A 177 -5.44 6.55 4.42
CA SER A 177 -5.85 7.92 4.19
C SER A 177 -6.21 8.18 2.71
N LYS A 178 -6.92 9.26 2.43
CA LYS A 178 -7.41 9.61 1.08
C LYS A 178 -6.29 9.88 0.07
N GLU A 179 -5.08 10.09 0.53
CA GLU A 179 -3.88 10.29 -0.30
C GLU A 179 -3.48 9.00 -1.05
N PHE A 180 -3.90 7.84 -0.56
CA PHE A 180 -3.69 6.56 -1.26
C PHE A 180 -4.74 6.39 -2.37
N LYS A 181 -4.40 6.84 -3.56
CA LYS A 181 -5.30 6.92 -4.73
C LYS A 181 -5.33 5.66 -5.59
N PHE A 182 -4.44 4.68 -5.31
CA PHE A 182 -4.27 3.48 -6.14
C PHE A 182 -4.10 2.23 -5.28
N TRP A 183 -4.37 1.08 -5.92
CA TRP A 183 -4.08 -0.26 -5.41
C TRP A 183 -3.24 -1.01 -6.42
N ASN A 184 -2.13 -1.59 -6.00
CA ASN A 184 -1.40 -2.59 -6.76
C ASN A 184 -1.66 -3.98 -6.17
N MET A 185 -1.92 -4.97 -7.02
CA MET A 185 -2.23 -6.34 -6.61
C MET A 185 -1.09 -7.28 -6.97
N TRP A 186 -0.64 -8.06 -5.99
CA TRP A 186 0.47 -8.98 -6.18
C TRP A 186 0.39 -10.18 -5.23
N ASN A 187 0.93 -11.36 -5.63
CA ASN A 187 0.98 -12.55 -4.78
C ASN A 187 2.13 -13.52 -5.10
N ASP A 188 3.25 -13.03 -5.61
CA ASP A 188 4.44 -13.83 -5.95
C ASP A 188 4.12 -15.09 -6.78
N LYS A 189 3.42 -14.92 -7.88
CA LYS A 189 3.00 -15.99 -8.82
C LYS A 189 1.93 -16.94 -8.27
N GLY A 190 1.40 -16.71 -7.10
CA GLY A 190 0.42 -17.56 -6.41
C GLY A 190 1.06 -18.72 -5.62
N ASN A 191 0.23 -19.57 -5.02
CA ASN A 191 0.57 -20.74 -4.19
C ASN A 191 1.46 -20.47 -2.95
N LYS A 192 1.47 -19.26 -2.45
CA LYS A 192 2.23 -18.85 -1.26
C LYS A 192 1.36 -18.63 -0.03
N GLY A 193 0.05 -18.78 -0.15
CA GLY A 193 -0.89 -18.59 0.96
C GLY A 193 -1.05 -17.13 1.38
N TYR A 194 -0.74 -16.17 0.51
CA TYR A 194 -0.96 -14.76 0.77
C TYR A 194 -1.35 -13.97 -0.49
N PHE A 195 -1.86 -12.78 -0.26
CA PHE A 195 -2.17 -11.79 -1.27
C PHE A 195 -1.85 -10.39 -0.75
N CYS A 196 -1.30 -9.55 -1.61
CA CYS A 196 -0.87 -8.20 -1.27
C CYS A 196 -1.70 -7.16 -2.01
N PRO A 197 -2.74 -6.59 -1.39
CA PRO A 197 -3.38 -5.36 -1.84
C PRO A 197 -2.56 -4.18 -1.33
N GLU A 198 -1.75 -3.59 -2.19
CA GLU A 198 -0.78 -2.57 -1.83
C GLU A 198 -1.36 -1.18 -2.13
N PRO A 199 -1.71 -0.37 -1.12
CA PRO A 199 -2.14 0.99 -1.36
C PRO A 199 -0.97 1.88 -1.75
N MET A 200 -1.20 2.75 -2.74
CA MET A 200 -0.20 3.66 -3.29
C MET A 200 -0.75 5.08 -3.40
N THR A 201 0.07 6.09 -3.11
CA THR A 201 -0.31 7.50 -3.28
C THR A 201 -0.23 7.93 -4.74
N ALA A 202 0.67 7.35 -5.52
CA ALA A 202 0.88 7.67 -6.92
C ALA A 202 0.99 6.41 -7.80
N MET A 203 0.74 6.56 -9.10
CA MET A 203 0.98 5.51 -10.08
C MET A 203 2.45 5.11 -10.12
N ILE A 204 2.71 3.84 -10.42
CA ILE A 204 4.07 3.37 -10.73
C ILE A 204 4.64 4.24 -11.85
N ASN A 205 5.90 4.66 -11.70
CA ASN A 205 6.60 5.50 -12.68
C ASN A 205 5.95 6.89 -12.92
N SER A 206 5.16 7.38 -11.98
CA SER A 206 4.43 8.67 -12.10
C SER A 206 5.27 9.85 -12.57
N PRO A 207 6.56 10.02 -12.18
CA PRO A 207 7.38 11.13 -12.68
C PRO A 207 7.61 11.17 -14.20
N ASN A 208 7.41 10.04 -14.88
CA ASN A 208 7.62 9.91 -16.33
C ASN A 208 6.30 9.79 -17.12
N LEU A 209 5.15 9.98 -16.47
CA LEU A 209 3.85 9.97 -17.13
C LEU A 209 3.49 11.39 -17.59
N SER A 210 2.82 11.50 -18.73
CA SER A 210 2.28 12.77 -19.24
C SER A 210 0.91 13.12 -18.65
N LEU A 211 0.47 12.37 -17.64
CA LEU A 211 -0.79 12.62 -16.94
C LEU A 211 -0.67 13.82 -15.98
N PRO A 212 -1.76 14.58 -15.79
CA PRO A 212 -1.82 15.57 -14.72
C PRO A 212 -1.52 14.93 -13.35
N ASN A 213 -0.89 15.68 -12.47
CA ASN A 213 -0.52 15.20 -11.13
C ASN A 213 -1.73 14.71 -10.32
N GLU A 214 -2.88 15.37 -10.48
CA GLU A 214 -4.13 14.98 -9.82
C GLU A 214 -4.59 13.58 -10.24
N VAL A 215 -4.28 13.18 -11.49
CA VAL A 215 -4.61 11.87 -12.06
C VAL A 215 -3.56 10.83 -11.72
N SER A 216 -2.28 11.16 -11.87
CA SER A 216 -1.16 10.24 -11.59
C SER A 216 -0.85 10.11 -10.10
N GLY A 217 -1.34 11.03 -9.27
CA GLY A 217 -1.03 11.10 -7.83
C GLY A 217 0.37 11.60 -7.52
N TYR A 218 1.13 12.07 -8.50
CA TYR A 218 2.48 12.58 -8.31
C TYR A 218 2.46 13.97 -7.66
N GLU A 219 3.11 14.12 -6.51
CA GLU A 219 3.23 15.35 -5.74
C GLU A 219 4.68 15.74 -5.53
#